data_40eb4ad0f95c0dbd2217154c55146e72
#
_entry.id   40eb4ad0f95c0dbd2217154c55146e72
#
_cell.length_a   1.000
_cell.length_b   1.000
_cell.length_c   1.000
_cell.angle_alpha   90.00
_cell.angle_beta   90.00
_cell.angle_gamma   90.00
#
_symmetry.space_group_name_H-M   'P 1'
#
loop_
_entity.id
_entity.type
_entity.pdbx_description
1 polymer ?
#
loop_
_entity_poly.entity_id
_entity_poly.type
_entity_poly.pdbx_seq_one_letter_code
_entity_poly.pdbx_strand_id
1 'polypeptide(L)'
;ANEEIGFVTGFGIPSLAGEDPSQAPIQPLKPDLKNFDTLISTEYSLREINLMEEEIPEGLECMIIAGPTERLSDYDLFKIDQFLMKGGSLALFLDSHSIYLPQGSQYGQSQEPAYIPKNTGLEELLAHYGITLERSFVLDEESYKQQQRGANGGIVETPVYYAPIITDEQISDDLRFMANIPQLITLYAAP
;
A
#
# COMPACT_ATOMS: atom_id res chain seq x y z
N ALA A 1 27.89 -2.88 8.62
CA ALA A 1 27.11 -2.63 7.41
C ALA A 1 25.66 -2.76 7.81
N ASN A 2 24.82 -1.84 7.39
CA ASN A 2 23.38 -1.95 7.60
C ASN A 2 22.89 -3.15 6.78
N GLU A 3 21.90 -3.87 7.29
CA GLU A 3 21.24 -4.95 6.54
C GLU A 3 20.56 -4.36 5.29
N GLU A 4 20.63 -5.08 4.17
CA GLU A 4 20.07 -4.64 2.90
C GLU A 4 18.64 -5.17 2.74
N ILE A 5 17.71 -4.28 2.41
CA ILE A 5 16.32 -4.61 2.09
C ILE A 5 16.07 -4.27 0.62
N GLY A 6 15.52 -5.21 -0.13
CA GLY A 6 15.11 -4.99 -1.51
C GLY A 6 13.81 -4.20 -1.58
N PHE A 7 13.75 -3.17 -2.40
CA PHE A 7 12.52 -2.46 -2.72
C PHE A 7 12.19 -2.67 -4.20
N VAL A 8 11.06 -3.34 -4.47
CA VAL A 8 10.66 -3.65 -5.85
C VAL A 8 10.17 -2.41 -6.55
N THR A 9 10.72 -2.15 -7.73
CA THR A 9 10.31 -1.10 -8.66
C THR A 9 9.74 -1.69 -9.94
N GLY A 10 9.17 -0.86 -10.81
CA GLY A 10 8.40 -1.31 -11.96
C GLY A 10 6.94 -1.64 -11.57
N PHE A 11 6.16 -2.23 -12.47
CA PHE A 11 4.75 -2.60 -12.26
C PHE A 11 3.86 -1.45 -11.76
N GLY A 12 4.21 -0.21 -12.14
CA GLY A 12 3.54 1.00 -11.65
C GLY A 12 3.90 1.40 -10.21
N ILE A 13 4.87 0.73 -9.57
CA ILE A 13 5.43 1.12 -8.28
C ILE A 13 6.37 2.32 -8.49
N PRO A 14 6.23 3.41 -7.73
CA PRO A 14 7.13 4.55 -7.85
C PRO A 14 8.54 4.20 -7.34
N SER A 15 9.57 4.83 -7.95
CA SER A 15 10.94 4.75 -7.45
C SER A 15 11.11 5.53 -6.14
N LEU A 16 12.03 5.08 -5.29
CA LEU A 16 12.41 5.77 -4.04
C LEU A 16 12.96 7.17 -4.29
N ALA A 17 13.66 7.38 -5.41
CA ALA A 17 14.20 8.68 -5.82
C ALA A 17 13.11 9.71 -6.16
N GLY A 18 11.86 9.28 -6.30
CA GLY A 18 10.75 10.09 -6.80
C GLY A 18 10.81 10.28 -8.32
N GLU A 19 9.70 10.68 -8.92
CA GLU A 19 9.64 11.03 -10.34
C GLU A 19 10.00 12.51 -10.52
N ASP A 20 10.65 12.84 -11.65
CA ASP A 20 10.90 14.22 -12.01
C ASP A 20 9.55 14.93 -12.28
N PRO A 21 9.19 15.97 -11.50
CA PRO A 21 7.91 16.67 -11.67
C PRO A 21 7.70 17.26 -13.06
N SER A 22 8.77 17.45 -13.82
CA SER A 22 8.71 18.01 -15.19
C SER A 22 8.26 17.01 -16.24
N GLN A 23 8.27 15.71 -15.91
CA GLN A 23 7.88 14.64 -16.83
C GLN A 23 6.57 13.94 -16.43
N ALA A 24 5.97 14.33 -15.30
CA ALA A 24 4.72 13.74 -14.86
C ALA A 24 3.57 14.19 -15.78
N PRO A 25 2.94 13.29 -16.55
CA PRO A 25 1.63 13.57 -17.11
C PRO A 25 0.66 13.79 -15.95
N ILE A 26 -0.41 14.53 -16.17
CA ILE A 26 -1.49 14.76 -15.19
C ILE A 26 -2.07 13.41 -14.76
N GLN A 27 -1.47 12.80 -13.73
CA GLN A 27 -1.85 11.51 -13.17
C GLN A 27 -2.26 11.66 -11.71
N PRO A 28 -3.09 10.74 -11.18
CA PRO A 28 -3.45 10.75 -9.77
C PRO A 28 -2.18 10.76 -8.90
N LEU A 29 -2.28 11.44 -7.77
CA LEU A 29 -1.21 11.56 -6.76
C LEU A 29 -0.54 10.21 -6.52
N LYS A 30 0.66 10.04 -7.09
CA LYS A 30 1.50 8.90 -6.71
C LYS A 30 2.04 9.16 -5.31
N PRO A 31 2.11 8.15 -4.44
CA PRO A 31 2.66 8.32 -3.10
C PRO A 31 4.13 8.78 -3.19
N ASP A 32 4.48 9.80 -2.41
CA ASP A 32 5.87 10.23 -2.25
C ASP A 32 6.55 9.31 -1.21
N LEU A 33 7.48 8.49 -1.66
CA LEU A 33 8.20 7.53 -0.84
C LEU A 33 9.45 8.11 -0.14
N LYS A 34 9.75 9.41 -0.30
CA LYS A 34 10.93 10.04 0.31
C LYS A 34 10.94 9.95 1.83
N ASN A 35 9.78 10.12 2.47
CA ASN A 35 9.67 9.98 3.91
C ASN A 35 9.92 8.55 4.37
N PHE A 36 9.44 7.57 3.60
CA PHE A 36 9.69 6.16 3.85
C PHE A 36 11.17 5.82 3.70
N ASP A 37 11.79 6.23 2.59
CA ASP A 37 13.23 6.05 2.38
C ASP A 37 14.04 6.66 3.52
N THR A 38 13.76 7.92 3.89
CA THR A 38 14.45 8.61 4.98
C THR A 38 14.31 7.87 6.31
N LEU A 39 13.14 7.33 6.62
CA LEU A 39 12.89 6.60 7.86
C LEU A 39 13.66 5.28 7.90
N ILE A 40 13.59 4.49 6.84
CA ILE A 40 14.22 3.18 6.77
C ILE A 40 15.74 3.29 6.68
N SER A 41 16.28 4.28 5.96
CA SER A 41 17.72 4.48 5.75
C SER A 41 18.50 4.78 7.03
N THR A 42 17.81 5.04 8.16
CA THR A 42 18.47 5.18 9.47
C THR A 42 19.01 3.86 10.00
N GLU A 43 18.35 2.74 9.69
CA GLU A 43 18.64 1.40 10.24
C GLU A 43 19.09 0.42 9.14
N TYR A 44 18.53 0.53 7.93
CA TYR A 44 18.72 -0.38 6.81
C TYR A 44 19.21 0.36 5.56
N SER A 45 19.74 -0.40 4.60
CA SER A 45 20.00 0.12 3.25
C SER A 45 18.91 -0.39 2.31
N LEU A 46 18.21 0.53 1.63
CA LEU A 46 17.25 0.15 0.59
C LEU A 46 17.96 0.00 -0.75
N ARG A 47 17.71 -1.14 -1.42
CA ARG A 47 18.15 -1.40 -2.78
C ARG A 47 16.95 -1.55 -3.69
N GLU A 48 16.81 -0.69 -4.68
CA GLU A 48 15.80 -0.85 -5.71
C GLU A 48 16.11 -2.08 -6.58
N ILE A 49 15.05 -2.87 -6.86
CA ILE A 49 15.11 -4.08 -7.67
C ILE A 49 14.00 -4.02 -8.71
N ASN A 50 14.35 -3.91 -9.98
CA ASN A 50 13.39 -4.02 -11.06
C ASN A 50 13.30 -5.48 -11.54
N LEU A 51 12.28 -6.20 -11.05
CA LEU A 51 12.11 -7.63 -11.38
C LEU A 51 11.89 -7.88 -12.88
N MET A 52 11.46 -6.89 -13.66
CA MET A 52 11.34 -7.04 -15.12
C MET A 52 12.71 -7.10 -15.81
N GLU A 53 13.76 -6.56 -15.20
CA GLU A 53 15.07 -6.39 -15.82
C GLU A 53 16.15 -7.26 -15.14
N GLU A 54 15.97 -7.60 -13.86
CA GLU A 54 16.99 -8.28 -13.07
C GLU A 54 16.41 -9.41 -12.21
N GLU A 55 17.32 -10.27 -11.76
CA GLU A 55 17.01 -11.31 -10.78
C GLU A 55 17.12 -10.75 -9.36
N ILE A 56 16.41 -11.41 -8.41
CA ILE A 56 16.54 -11.07 -7.00
C ILE A 56 17.96 -11.38 -6.53
N PRO A 57 18.69 -10.41 -5.94
CA PRO A 57 20.08 -10.61 -5.51
C PRO A 57 20.21 -11.75 -4.49
N GLU A 58 21.30 -12.53 -4.64
CA GLU A 58 21.62 -13.55 -3.64
C GLU A 58 22.00 -12.90 -2.31
N GLY A 59 21.53 -13.51 -1.22
CA GLY A 59 21.80 -13.01 0.14
C GLY A 59 20.86 -11.91 0.62
N LEU A 60 19.91 -11.50 -0.20
CA LEU A 60 18.83 -10.61 0.25
C LEU A 60 17.89 -11.39 1.19
N GLU A 61 17.65 -10.86 2.38
CA GLU A 61 16.81 -11.52 3.39
C GLU A 61 15.37 -11.00 3.41
N CYS A 62 15.17 -9.73 3.02
CA CYS A 62 13.87 -9.07 3.02
C CYS A 62 13.64 -8.27 1.74
N MET A 63 12.40 -8.32 1.24
CA MET A 63 11.97 -7.56 0.08
C MET A 63 10.63 -6.88 0.35
N ILE A 64 10.45 -5.67 -0.18
CA ILE A 64 9.24 -4.86 -0.03
C ILE A 64 8.61 -4.67 -1.41
N ILE A 65 7.31 -4.94 -1.52
CA ILE A 65 6.48 -4.62 -2.69
C ILE A 65 5.35 -3.70 -2.23
N ALA A 66 5.32 -2.48 -2.74
CA ALA A 66 4.39 -1.46 -2.27
C ALA A 66 3.54 -0.88 -3.40
N GLY A 67 2.25 -1.19 -3.38
CA GLY A 67 1.24 -0.60 -4.25
C GLY A 67 1.42 -0.85 -5.75
N PRO A 68 1.70 -2.08 -6.22
CA PRO A 68 1.75 -2.35 -7.65
C PRO A 68 0.40 -2.02 -8.29
N THR A 69 0.45 -1.41 -9.48
CA THR A 69 -0.74 -1.06 -10.26
C THR A 69 -0.86 -1.85 -11.54
N GLU A 70 0.20 -2.52 -11.95
CA GLU A 70 0.27 -3.35 -13.15
C GLU A 70 0.45 -4.82 -12.78
N ARG A 71 0.04 -5.72 -13.67
CA ARG A 71 0.17 -7.16 -13.46
C ARG A 71 1.63 -7.59 -13.60
N LEU A 72 2.10 -8.35 -12.64
CA LEU A 72 3.38 -9.08 -12.71
C LEU A 72 3.25 -10.24 -13.68
N SER A 73 4.34 -10.54 -14.41
CA SER A 73 4.37 -11.74 -15.24
C SER A 73 4.48 -13.02 -14.40
N ASP A 74 4.12 -14.15 -14.97
CA ASP A 74 4.24 -15.45 -14.28
C ASP A 74 5.70 -15.73 -13.88
N TYR A 75 6.66 -15.23 -14.65
CA TYR A 75 8.07 -15.36 -14.32
C TYR A 75 8.48 -14.49 -13.13
N ASP A 76 7.96 -13.27 -13.03
CA ASP A 76 8.23 -12.39 -11.88
C ASP A 76 7.60 -12.95 -10.61
N LEU A 77 6.37 -13.48 -10.69
CA LEU A 77 5.73 -14.20 -9.59
C LEU A 77 6.54 -15.43 -9.17
N PHE A 78 7.09 -16.18 -10.14
CA PHE A 78 7.98 -17.32 -9.86
C PHE A 78 9.25 -16.86 -9.13
N LYS A 79 9.88 -15.74 -9.52
CA LYS A 79 11.05 -15.21 -8.80
C LYS A 79 10.72 -14.90 -7.34
N ILE A 80 9.56 -14.28 -7.09
CA ILE A 80 9.10 -13.98 -5.74
C ILE A 80 8.85 -15.27 -4.94
N ASP A 81 8.17 -16.24 -5.54
CA ASP A 81 7.93 -17.55 -4.93
C ASP A 81 9.25 -18.25 -4.55
N GLN A 82 10.21 -18.27 -5.46
CA GLN A 82 11.52 -18.86 -5.21
C GLN A 82 12.30 -18.13 -4.09
N PHE A 83 12.15 -16.82 -4.00
CA PHE A 83 12.73 -16.04 -2.91
C PHE A 83 12.13 -16.45 -1.56
N LEU A 84 10.81 -16.58 -1.47
CA LEU A 84 10.11 -17.04 -0.26
C LEU A 84 10.49 -18.49 0.09
N MET A 85 10.54 -19.37 -0.90
CA MET A 85 10.93 -20.78 -0.70
C MET A 85 12.38 -20.95 -0.22
N LYS A 86 13.26 -20.02 -0.52
CA LYS A 86 14.64 -19.96 0.01
C LYS A 86 14.74 -19.37 1.42
N GLY A 87 13.62 -18.98 2.02
CA GLY A 87 13.55 -18.42 3.37
C GLY A 87 13.58 -16.89 3.43
N GLY A 88 13.45 -16.20 2.31
CA GLY A 88 13.32 -14.75 2.27
C GLY A 88 12.02 -14.27 2.89
N SER A 89 12.03 -13.07 3.43
CA SER A 89 10.87 -12.40 4.02
C SER A 89 10.29 -11.37 3.05
N LEU A 90 8.97 -11.29 2.95
CA LEU A 90 8.29 -10.38 2.04
C LEU A 90 7.32 -9.47 2.81
N ALA A 91 7.51 -8.15 2.70
CA ALA A 91 6.56 -7.15 3.16
C ALA A 91 5.72 -6.67 1.97
N LEU A 92 4.41 -6.92 2.03
CA LEU A 92 3.47 -6.57 0.98
C LEU A 92 2.52 -5.47 1.45
N PHE A 93 2.42 -4.42 0.64
CA PHE A 93 1.43 -3.35 0.78
C PHE A 93 0.59 -3.34 -0.49
N LEU A 94 -0.57 -3.97 -0.42
CA LEU A 94 -1.46 -4.15 -1.57
C LEU A 94 -2.75 -3.39 -1.38
N ASP A 95 -3.21 -2.76 -2.45
CA ASP A 95 -4.56 -2.20 -2.51
C ASP A 95 -5.45 -3.13 -3.34
N SER A 96 -6.64 -3.42 -2.86
CA SER A 96 -7.64 -4.22 -3.58
C SER A 96 -8.23 -3.49 -4.79
N HIS A 97 -8.23 -2.14 -4.78
CA HIS A 97 -8.81 -1.30 -5.83
C HIS A 97 -7.93 -0.12 -6.19
N SER A 98 -8.04 0.31 -7.45
CA SER A 98 -7.58 1.64 -7.87
C SER A 98 -8.72 2.62 -7.72
N ILE A 99 -8.44 3.80 -7.15
CA ILE A 99 -9.42 4.87 -6.98
C ILE A 99 -9.26 5.85 -8.14
N TYR A 100 -10.29 5.97 -8.96
CA TYR A 100 -10.37 6.93 -10.04
C TYR A 100 -11.19 8.15 -9.58
N LEU A 101 -10.53 9.29 -9.47
CA LEU A 101 -11.19 10.57 -9.22
C LEU A 101 -11.46 11.24 -10.58
N PRO A 102 -12.73 11.41 -11.00
CA PRO A 102 -13.02 12.09 -12.25
C PRO A 102 -12.52 13.53 -12.18
N GLN A 103 -11.69 13.93 -13.15
CA GLN A 103 -11.23 15.32 -13.24
C GLN A 103 -12.36 16.21 -13.71
N GLY A 104 -12.75 17.15 -12.85
CA GLY A 104 -13.44 18.38 -13.15
C GLY A 104 -14.70 18.28 -14.01
N SER A 105 -15.87 18.29 -13.39
CA SER A 105 -17.05 18.68 -14.12
C SER A 105 -17.08 20.22 -14.27
N GLN A 106 -17.17 20.71 -15.48
CA GLN A 106 -17.39 22.11 -15.81
C GLN A 106 -18.73 22.67 -15.29
N TYR A 107 -19.54 21.85 -14.62
CA TYR A 107 -20.91 22.15 -14.19
C TYR A 107 -21.23 21.79 -12.73
N GLY A 108 -20.23 21.74 -11.85
CA GLY A 108 -20.50 21.64 -10.41
C GLY A 108 -21.14 20.34 -9.93
N GLN A 109 -21.18 19.29 -10.75
CA GLN A 109 -21.55 17.95 -10.29
C GLN A 109 -20.27 17.23 -9.83
N SER A 110 -20.17 16.99 -8.53
CA SER A 110 -19.19 16.09 -7.97
C SER A 110 -19.51 14.68 -8.47
N GLN A 111 -18.70 14.15 -9.38
CA GLN A 111 -18.79 12.74 -9.76
C GLN A 111 -18.19 11.91 -8.62
N GLU A 112 -18.87 10.83 -8.28
CA GLU A 112 -18.39 9.90 -7.26
C GLU A 112 -17.11 9.19 -7.73
N PRO A 113 -16.17 8.89 -6.81
CA PRO A 113 -14.99 8.10 -7.12
C PRO A 113 -15.38 6.74 -7.71
N ALA A 114 -14.69 6.30 -8.75
CA ALA A 114 -14.85 4.95 -9.27
C ALA A 114 -13.76 4.05 -8.67
N TYR A 115 -14.19 2.90 -8.14
CA TYR A 115 -13.31 1.89 -7.56
C TYR A 115 -13.17 0.74 -8.54
N ILE A 116 -11.96 0.55 -9.07
CA ILE A 116 -11.66 -0.49 -10.06
C ILE A 116 -10.83 -1.57 -9.39
N PRO A 117 -11.31 -2.83 -9.31
CA PRO A 117 -10.53 -3.93 -8.72
C PRO A 117 -9.19 -4.09 -9.42
N LYS A 118 -8.12 -4.23 -8.63
CA LYS A 118 -6.78 -4.53 -9.13
C LYS A 118 -6.62 -6.03 -9.38
N ASN A 119 -5.77 -6.37 -10.32
CA ASN A 119 -5.29 -7.72 -10.55
C ASN A 119 -3.80 -7.65 -10.88
N THR A 120 -2.98 -7.81 -9.85
CA THR A 120 -1.52 -7.74 -9.96
C THR A 120 -0.88 -9.10 -10.18
N GLY A 121 -1.62 -10.19 -9.98
CA GLY A 121 -1.12 -11.57 -9.96
C GLY A 121 -0.61 -12.00 -8.58
N LEU A 122 -0.28 -11.05 -7.70
CA LEU A 122 0.13 -11.36 -6.33
C LEU A 122 -0.99 -12.00 -5.52
N GLU A 123 -2.25 -11.71 -5.85
CA GLU A 123 -3.44 -12.31 -5.26
C GLU A 123 -3.45 -13.83 -5.47
N GLU A 124 -3.04 -14.27 -6.66
CA GLU A 124 -2.95 -15.69 -7.01
C GLU A 124 -1.79 -16.37 -6.26
N LEU A 125 -0.64 -15.70 -6.16
CA LEU A 125 0.49 -16.17 -5.38
C LEU A 125 0.14 -16.29 -3.90
N LEU A 126 -0.49 -15.28 -3.31
CA LEU A 126 -0.91 -15.27 -1.91
C LEU A 126 -1.91 -16.40 -1.61
N ALA A 127 -2.82 -16.70 -2.53
CA ALA A 127 -3.77 -17.79 -2.38
C ALA A 127 -3.07 -19.15 -2.20
N HIS A 128 -1.92 -19.39 -2.85
CA HIS A 128 -1.10 -20.59 -2.64
C HIS A 128 -0.52 -20.66 -1.23
N TYR A 129 -0.27 -19.52 -0.61
CA TYR A 129 0.17 -19.42 0.78
C TYR A 129 -0.99 -19.37 1.80
N GLY A 130 -2.23 -19.55 1.33
CA GLY A 130 -3.42 -19.58 2.18
C GLY A 130 -3.97 -18.20 2.56
N ILE A 131 -3.54 -17.14 1.88
CA ILE A 131 -4.01 -15.78 2.09
C ILE A 131 -4.91 -15.38 0.94
N THR A 132 -6.17 -15.07 1.23
CA THR A 132 -7.13 -14.60 0.23
C THR A 132 -7.37 -13.11 0.42
N LEU A 133 -7.13 -12.31 -0.62
CA LEU A 133 -7.46 -10.88 -0.62
C LEU A 133 -8.83 -10.70 -1.28
N GLU A 134 -9.82 -10.28 -0.50
CA GLU A 134 -11.16 -10.05 -1.02
C GLU A 134 -11.27 -8.69 -1.75
N ARG A 135 -12.19 -8.63 -2.73
CA ARG A 135 -12.48 -7.41 -3.49
C ARG A 135 -13.61 -6.61 -2.85
N SER A 136 -13.48 -6.34 -1.57
CA SER A 136 -14.43 -5.59 -0.77
C SER A 136 -13.67 -4.65 0.18
N PHE A 137 -14.38 -3.70 0.77
CA PHE A 137 -13.82 -2.81 1.79
C PHE A 137 -14.38 -3.17 3.15
N VAL A 138 -13.54 -3.08 4.16
CA VAL A 138 -13.97 -3.12 5.56
C VAL A 138 -14.62 -1.78 5.89
N LEU A 139 -15.86 -1.84 6.35
CA LEU A 139 -16.59 -0.68 6.86
C LEU A 139 -16.87 -0.92 8.34
N ASP A 140 -16.61 0.10 9.17
CA ASP A 140 -16.84 0.01 10.61
C ASP A 140 -17.55 1.27 11.12
N GLU A 141 -18.40 1.10 12.12
CA GLU A 141 -19.03 2.21 12.84
C GLU A 141 -18.00 2.92 13.74
N GLU A 142 -17.03 2.16 14.29
CA GLU A 142 -15.87 2.71 14.99
C GLU A 142 -14.82 3.16 13.99
N SER A 143 -15.06 4.33 13.43
CA SER A 143 -14.26 4.88 12.34
C SER A 143 -13.80 6.30 12.63
N TYR A 144 -12.77 6.72 11.87
CA TYR A 144 -12.33 8.10 11.91
C TYR A 144 -13.49 9.07 11.64
N LYS A 145 -13.57 10.14 12.43
CA LYS A 145 -14.59 11.19 12.27
C LYS A 145 -13.96 12.43 11.68
N GLN A 146 -14.39 12.76 10.49
CA GLN A 146 -13.99 14.01 9.84
C GLN A 146 -14.77 15.17 10.43
N GLN A 147 -14.05 16.19 10.90
CA GLN A 147 -14.64 17.42 11.40
C GLN A 147 -14.83 18.42 10.27
N GLN A 148 -16.05 18.87 10.07
CA GLN A 148 -16.39 19.90 9.10
C GLN A 148 -17.10 21.06 9.78
N ARG A 149 -16.86 22.28 9.29
CA ARG A 149 -17.57 23.45 9.79
C ARG A 149 -18.96 23.51 9.15
N GLY A 150 -19.97 23.30 9.96
CA GLY A 150 -21.37 23.40 9.51
C GLY A 150 -21.77 24.86 9.16
N ALA A 151 -22.86 24.99 8.41
CA ALA A 151 -23.40 26.28 7.97
C ALA A 151 -23.70 27.26 9.14
N ASN A 152 -23.92 26.72 10.33
CA ASN A 152 -24.21 27.50 11.56
C ASN A 152 -22.94 27.83 12.34
N GLY A 153 -21.73 27.60 11.79
CA GLY A 153 -20.45 27.85 12.46
C GLY A 153 -20.03 26.79 13.49
N GLY A 154 -20.89 25.81 13.78
CA GLY A 154 -20.59 24.68 14.65
C GLY A 154 -19.71 23.63 13.94
N ILE A 155 -19.02 22.77 14.72
CA ILE A 155 -18.29 21.63 14.21
C ILE A 155 -19.29 20.47 14.07
N VAL A 156 -19.38 19.90 12.89
CA VAL A 156 -20.13 18.68 12.60
C VAL A 156 -19.13 17.55 12.35
N GLU A 157 -19.26 16.47 13.10
CA GLU A 157 -18.47 15.25 12.91
C GLU A 157 -19.22 14.29 12.00
N THR A 158 -18.55 13.86 10.93
CA THR A 158 -19.09 12.88 9.98
C THR A 158 -18.21 11.63 10.02
N PRO A 159 -18.77 10.44 10.31
CA PRO A 159 -18.00 9.21 10.31
C PRO A 159 -17.51 8.85 8.91
N VAL A 160 -16.29 8.38 8.82
CA VAL A 160 -15.65 7.89 7.60
C VAL A 160 -15.55 6.38 7.71
N TYR A 161 -16.63 5.67 7.40
CA TYR A 161 -16.79 4.23 7.64
C TYR A 161 -15.69 3.36 7.03
N TYR A 162 -15.07 3.79 5.92
CA TYR A 162 -13.94 3.10 5.27
C TYR A 162 -12.58 3.42 5.91
N ALA A 163 -12.59 4.08 7.05
CA ALA A 163 -11.40 4.36 7.87
C ALA A 163 -11.58 3.79 9.30
N PRO A 164 -11.68 2.45 9.44
CA PRO A 164 -11.80 1.81 10.76
C PRO A 164 -10.68 2.21 11.70
N ILE A 165 -11.01 2.35 12.98
CA ILE A 165 -10.06 2.56 14.04
C ILE A 165 -9.84 1.22 14.74
N ILE A 166 -8.63 0.70 14.68
CA ILE A 166 -8.21 -0.51 15.40
C ILE A 166 -7.55 -0.04 16.70
N THR A 167 -8.10 -0.43 17.82
CA THR A 167 -7.57 -0.10 19.15
C THR A 167 -6.62 -1.20 19.65
N ASP A 168 -5.86 -0.90 20.69
CA ASP A 168 -4.96 -1.85 21.34
C ASP A 168 -5.66 -3.14 21.78
N GLU A 169 -6.93 -3.07 22.22
CA GLU A 169 -7.73 -4.24 22.59
C GLU A 169 -7.99 -5.20 21.42
N GLN A 170 -7.92 -4.73 20.18
CA GLN A 170 -8.13 -5.50 18.96
C GLN A 170 -6.81 -6.01 18.35
N ILE A 171 -5.67 -5.54 18.86
CA ILE A 171 -4.34 -5.95 18.42
C ILE A 171 -3.91 -7.17 19.25
N SER A 172 -3.44 -8.24 18.58
CA SER A 172 -2.96 -9.43 19.27
C SER A 172 -1.73 -9.12 20.15
N ASP A 173 -1.76 -9.56 21.40
CA ASP A 173 -0.63 -9.46 22.35
C ASP A 173 0.64 -10.20 21.87
N ASP A 174 0.50 -11.14 20.93
CA ASP A 174 1.62 -11.86 20.34
C ASP A 174 2.47 -10.98 19.42
N LEU A 175 1.91 -9.85 18.97
CA LEU A 175 2.58 -8.88 18.08
C LEU A 175 3.36 -7.84 18.91
N ARG A 176 4.48 -8.25 19.51
CA ARG A 176 5.28 -7.37 20.38
C ARG A 176 5.68 -6.03 19.74
N PHE A 177 5.87 -5.99 18.42
CA PHE A 177 6.21 -4.75 17.68
C PHE A 177 5.04 -3.77 17.62
N MET A 178 3.80 -4.24 17.87
CA MET A 178 2.59 -3.41 17.91
C MET A 178 2.24 -2.92 19.32
N ALA A 179 2.88 -3.44 20.37
CA ALA A 179 2.52 -3.21 21.78
C ALA A 179 2.49 -1.74 22.23
N ASN A 180 3.16 -0.84 21.49
CA ASN A 180 3.19 0.59 21.81
C ASN A 180 2.30 1.43 20.87
N ILE A 181 1.49 0.80 20.05
CA ILE A 181 0.57 1.49 19.14
C ILE A 181 -0.81 1.53 19.81
N PRO A 182 -1.25 2.70 20.32
CA PRO A 182 -2.50 2.81 21.04
C PRO A 182 -3.72 2.67 20.12
N GLN A 183 -3.56 3.05 18.85
CA GLN A 183 -4.58 2.90 17.81
C GLN A 183 -3.97 2.98 16.44
N LEU A 184 -4.60 2.31 15.48
CA LEU A 184 -4.25 2.35 14.07
C LEU A 184 -5.50 2.74 13.27
N ILE A 185 -5.37 3.70 12.37
CA ILE A 185 -6.42 4.05 11.41
C ILE A 185 -6.03 3.45 10.07
N THR A 186 -6.86 2.57 9.54
CA THR A 186 -6.65 1.96 8.22
C THR A 186 -7.59 2.61 7.21
N LEU A 187 -7.08 2.95 6.04
CA LEU A 187 -7.89 3.53 4.96
C LEU A 187 -8.12 2.48 3.88
N TYR A 188 -9.39 2.28 3.50
CA TYR A 188 -9.78 1.35 2.43
C TYR A 188 -9.23 -0.07 2.63
N ALA A 189 -9.17 -0.54 3.87
CA ALA A 189 -8.73 -1.90 4.16
C ALA A 189 -9.62 -2.93 3.45
N ALA A 190 -8.99 -3.97 2.88
CA ALA A 190 -9.67 -5.14 2.35
C ALA A 190 -9.58 -6.29 3.37
N PRO A 191 -10.64 -7.12 3.52
CA PRO A 191 -10.60 -8.32 4.35
C PRO A 191 -9.73 -9.41 3.72
#